data_1031ecccae57ce27eb6a0e9e8093a21e
#
_entry.id   1031ecccae57ce27eb6a0e9e8093a21e
#
_cell.length_a   1.000
_cell.length_b   1.000
_cell.length_c   1.000
_cell.angle_alpha   90.00
_cell.angle_beta   90.00
_cell.angle_gamma   90.00
#
_symmetry.space_group_name_H-M   'P 1'
#
loop_
_entity.id
_entity.type
_entity.pdbx_description
1 polymer ?
#
loop_
_entity_poly.entity_id
_entity_poly.type
_entity_poly.pdbx_seq_one_letter_code
_entity_poly.pdbx_strand_id
1 'polypeptide(L)'
;MRDYPTAGQLYLYLDLHAHAGKRGSFIYGNFFEEISDQTHAMLYPLLIAMNTLNFDFNECNFSEKLMKKKDKKGVSREGAGRVAIYRECPGLIHSYTLECNYACGVVLNQIEERYDIEKKKHIADTEAVLDPRTYQPYLFQDEDIVQYRFSGTIFHDIGRACLVAVLDMIYANPNPRVS
;
A
#
# COMPACT_ATOMS: atom_id res chain seq x y z
N MET A 1 12.81 -10.85 17.29
CA MET A 1 11.36 -10.69 17.05
C MET A 1 10.94 -9.47 17.83
N ARG A 2 10.33 -8.46 17.18
CA ARG A 2 9.66 -7.41 17.93
C ARG A 2 8.37 -7.99 18.48
N ASP A 3 8.11 -7.77 19.76
CA ASP A 3 6.84 -8.15 20.36
C ASP A 3 5.72 -7.34 19.70
N TYR A 4 4.61 -8.00 19.39
CA TYR A 4 3.42 -7.29 18.93
C TYR A 4 2.95 -6.31 19.99
N PRO A 5 2.40 -5.14 19.59
CA PRO A 5 1.90 -4.19 20.55
C PRO A 5 0.86 -4.85 21.47
N THR A 6 0.95 -4.55 22.75
CA THR A 6 -0.05 -4.98 23.72
C THR A 6 -1.40 -4.35 23.41
N ALA A 7 -2.48 -4.96 23.86
CA ALA A 7 -3.83 -4.43 23.64
C ALA A 7 -3.91 -2.94 24.03
N GLY A 8 -4.43 -2.11 23.13
CA GLY A 8 -4.53 -0.66 23.30
C GLY A 8 -3.39 0.17 22.72
N GLN A 9 -2.34 -0.45 22.16
CA GLN A 9 -1.31 0.28 21.42
C GLN A 9 -1.68 0.43 19.93
N LEU A 10 -1.37 1.60 19.37
CA LEU A 10 -1.54 1.84 17.95
C LEU A 10 -0.47 1.06 17.16
N TYR A 11 -0.92 0.15 16.29
CA TYR A 11 -0.05 -0.66 15.45
C TYR A 11 0.16 -0.08 14.06
N LEU A 12 -0.91 0.44 13.46
CA LEU A 12 -0.89 1.00 12.12
C LEU A 12 -1.75 2.27 12.06
N TYR A 13 -1.21 3.28 11.41
CA TYR A 13 -1.93 4.49 11.00
C TYR A 13 -1.86 4.61 9.48
N LEU A 14 -3.01 4.71 8.83
CA LEU A 14 -3.14 4.87 7.39
C LEU A 14 -4.05 6.06 7.07
N ASP A 15 -3.48 7.11 6.51
CA ASP A 15 -4.16 8.31 6.05
C ASP A 15 -4.49 8.15 4.57
N LEU A 16 -5.77 8.23 4.21
CA LEU A 16 -6.26 7.98 2.85
C LEU A 16 -6.37 9.30 2.09
N HIS A 17 -5.56 9.47 1.09
CA HIS A 17 -5.50 10.65 0.25
C HIS A 17 -5.78 10.33 -1.22
N ALA A 18 -6.18 11.37 -1.95
CA ALA A 18 -6.28 11.34 -3.39
C ALA A 18 -5.19 12.22 -4.02
N HIS A 19 -4.52 11.73 -5.06
CA HIS A 19 -3.41 12.40 -5.73
C HIS A 19 -3.78 12.85 -7.14
N ALA A 20 -3.69 14.16 -7.41
CA ALA A 20 -4.09 14.73 -8.70
C ALA A 20 -3.01 14.58 -9.78
N GLY A 21 -1.72 14.57 -9.41
CA GLY A 21 -0.60 14.66 -10.35
C GLY A 21 0.04 13.34 -10.71
N LYS A 22 0.31 12.47 -9.72
CA LYS A 22 0.87 11.14 -9.96
C LYS A 22 -0.25 10.15 -10.26
N ARG A 23 -0.01 9.25 -11.20
CA ARG A 23 -0.93 8.16 -11.57
C ARG A 23 -0.72 6.97 -10.65
N GLY A 24 -1.73 6.11 -10.57
CA GLY A 24 -1.68 4.91 -9.76
C GLY A 24 -2.00 5.11 -8.29
N SER A 25 -1.70 4.09 -7.51
CA SER A 25 -1.86 4.04 -6.07
C SER A 25 -0.52 3.66 -5.46
N PHE A 26 -0.08 4.39 -4.46
CA PHE A 26 1.23 4.24 -3.81
C PHE A 26 1.21 4.82 -2.39
N ILE A 27 2.27 4.60 -1.63
CA ILE A 27 2.39 5.05 -0.25
C ILE A 27 3.54 6.04 -0.06
N TYR A 28 3.28 7.08 0.75
CA TYR A 28 4.33 7.83 1.44
C TYR A 28 4.48 7.29 2.86
N GLY A 29 5.69 6.82 3.20
CA GLY A 29 6.06 6.38 4.54
C GLY A 29 7.04 7.33 5.22
N ASN A 30 7.42 6.98 6.45
CA ASN A 30 8.44 7.70 7.20
C ASN A 30 9.83 7.11 6.93
N PHE A 31 10.85 7.96 7.05
CA PHE A 31 12.24 7.55 7.01
C PHE A 31 12.69 7.10 8.40
N PHE A 32 13.48 6.04 8.45
CA PHE A 32 14.11 5.52 9.65
C PHE A 32 15.61 5.37 9.40
N GLU A 33 16.45 5.77 10.36
CA GLU A 33 17.89 5.60 10.28
C GLU A 33 18.28 4.12 10.45
N GLU A 34 17.57 3.39 11.31
CA GLU A 34 17.79 1.97 11.53
C GLU A 34 17.23 1.15 10.36
N ILE A 35 18.12 0.34 9.75
CA ILE A 35 17.78 -0.48 8.56
C ILE A 35 16.64 -1.44 8.87
N SER A 36 16.61 -2.03 10.08
CA SER A 36 15.54 -2.94 10.48
C SER A 36 14.19 -2.25 10.48
N ASP A 37 14.10 -1.02 10.99
CA ASP A 37 12.87 -0.25 11.06
C ASP A 37 12.42 0.20 9.68
N GLN A 38 13.38 0.63 8.85
CA GLN A 38 13.12 0.99 7.46
C GLN A 38 12.57 -0.22 6.67
N THR A 39 13.15 -1.40 6.87
CA THR A 39 12.69 -2.64 6.22
C THR A 39 11.27 -2.98 6.67
N HIS A 40 10.97 -2.90 7.97
CA HIS A 40 9.62 -3.12 8.48
C HIS A 40 8.62 -2.10 7.95
N ALA A 41 9.01 -0.83 7.85
CA ALA A 41 8.16 0.20 7.25
C ALA A 41 7.84 -0.07 5.78
N MET A 42 8.75 -0.67 5.03
CA MET A 42 8.55 -1.01 3.61
C MET A 42 7.78 -2.31 3.40
N LEU A 43 7.69 -3.16 4.41
CA LEU A 43 7.00 -4.45 4.32
C LEU A 43 5.50 -4.28 4.05
N TYR A 44 4.83 -3.38 4.74
CA TYR A 44 3.38 -3.16 4.57
C TYR A 44 2.99 -2.81 3.12
N PRO A 45 3.58 -1.78 2.48
CA PRO A 45 3.26 -1.50 1.08
C PRO A 45 3.68 -2.61 0.11
N LEU A 46 4.73 -3.37 0.41
CA LEU A 46 5.07 -4.54 -0.39
C LEU A 46 3.96 -5.60 -0.34
N LEU A 47 3.43 -5.88 0.85
CA LEU A 47 2.31 -6.81 1.03
C LEU A 47 1.02 -6.29 0.36
N ILE A 48 0.78 -4.98 0.34
CA ILE A 48 -0.32 -4.41 -0.45
C ILE A 48 -0.12 -4.75 -1.94
N ALA A 49 1.07 -4.50 -2.50
CA ALA A 49 1.36 -4.80 -3.90
C ALA A 49 1.18 -6.28 -4.25
N MET A 50 1.42 -7.19 -3.32
CA MET A 50 1.19 -8.63 -3.50
C MET A 50 -0.29 -9.01 -3.45
N ASN A 51 -1.17 -8.15 -2.94
CA ASN A 51 -2.59 -8.43 -2.74
C ASN A 51 -3.52 -7.68 -3.69
N THR A 52 -3.00 -6.82 -4.56
CA THR A 52 -3.76 -6.11 -5.59
C THR A 52 -2.96 -5.88 -6.87
N LEU A 53 -3.63 -5.91 -8.01
CA LEU A 53 -3.04 -5.55 -9.31
C LEU A 53 -2.68 -4.06 -9.40
N ASN A 54 -3.25 -3.22 -8.54
CA ASN A 54 -3.42 -1.78 -8.77
C ASN A 54 -2.57 -0.90 -7.86
N PHE A 55 -1.51 -1.44 -7.25
CA PHE A 55 -0.65 -0.69 -6.34
C PHE A 55 0.78 -0.67 -6.86
N ASP A 56 1.36 0.53 -6.98
CA ASP A 56 2.72 0.73 -7.47
C ASP A 56 3.71 0.87 -6.31
N PHE A 57 4.37 -0.23 -5.96
CA PHE A 57 5.38 -0.23 -4.91
C PHE A 57 6.59 0.64 -5.26
N ASN A 58 6.96 0.76 -6.55
CA ASN A 58 8.11 1.55 -6.98
C ASN A 58 7.90 3.06 -6.85
N GLU A 59 6.63 3.51 -6.88
CA GLU A 59 6.28 4.90 -6.64
C GLU A 59 6.18 5.26 -5.15
N CYS A 60 6.28 4.29 -4.25
CA CYS A 60 6.34 4.53 -2.81
C CYS A 60 7.60 5.32 -2.43
N ASN A 61 7.47 6.18 -1.43
CA ASN A 61 8.59 7.04 -1.04
C ASN A 61 8.71 7.13 0.49
N PHE A 62 9.90 6.75 0.98
CA PHE A 62 10.29 6.71 2.39
C PHE A 62 11.48 7.64 2.67
N SER A 63 11.77 8.59 1.78
CA SER A 63 12.97 9.42 1.93
C SER A 63 12.84 10.46 3.03
N GLU A 64 13.92 10.68 3.75
CA GLU A 64 14.07 11.75 4.73
C GLU A 64 13.75 13.12 4.13
N LYS A 65 14.19 13.35 2.89
CA LYS A 65 13.93 14.59 2.13
C LYS A 65 12.43 14.85 2.00
N LEU A 66 11.61 13.80 1.77
CA LEU A 66 10.16 13.96 1.67
C LEU A 66 9.54 14.26 3.04
N MET A 67 10.03 13.62 4.09
CA MET A 67 9.57 13.85 5.47
C MET A 67 9.82 15.29 5.93
N LYS A 68 10.99 15.85 5.60
CA LYS A 68 11.45 17.21 6.00
C LYS A 68 11.08 18.30 4.99
N LYS A 69 10.43 17.97 3.86
CA LYS A 69 10.09 18.94 2.81
C LYS A 69 9.10 19.96 3.34
N LYS A 70 9.37 21.25 3.07
CA LYS A 70 8.42 22.35 3.29
C LYS A 70 7.46 22.48 2.10
N ASP A 71 6.24 22.87 2.36
CA ASP A 71 5.28 23.21 1.32
C ASP A 71 5.62 24.53 0.63
N LYS A 72 4.82 24.93 -0.38
CA LYS A 72 5.01 26.22 -1.09
C LYS A 72 4.86 27.45 -0.20
N LYS A 73 4.27 27.31 0.99
CA LYS A 73 4.10 28.38 1.99
C LYS A 73 5.18 28.34 3.07
N GLY A 74 6.17 27.45 2.94
CA GLY A 74 7.24 27.27 3.92
C GLY A 74 6.82 26.46 5.16
N VAL A 75 5.61 25.93 5.20
CA VAL A 75 5.12 25.07 6.28
C VAL A 75 5.75 23.69 6.12
N SER A 76 6.40 23.22 7.17
CA SER A 76 6.99 21.88 7.19
C SER A 76 5.93 20.81 6.99
N ARG A 77 6.20 19.80 6.14
CA ARG A 77 5.38 18.59 6.07
C ARG A 77 5.48 17.71 7.33
N GLU A 78 6.24 18.16 8.32
CA GLU A 78 6.24 17.57 9.66
C GLU A 78 4.85 17.54 10.30
N GLY A 79 3.92 18.41 9.86
CA GLY A 79 2.50 18.37 10.20
C GLY A 79 1.66 17.39 9.38
N ALA A 80 2.22 16.66 8.40
CA ALA A 80 1.48 15.59 7.74
C ALA A 80 1.06 14.52 8.76
N GLY A 81 -0.18 14.03 8.66
CA GLY A 81 -0.77 13.14 9.64
C GLY A 81 0.14 11.96 10.03
N ARG A 82 0.73 11.27 9.03
CA ARG A 82 1.65 10.14 9.29
C ARG A 82 2.89 10.52 10.11
N VAL A 83 3.45 11.74 9.90
CA VAL A 83 4.64 12.20 10.63
C VAL A 83 4.28 12.63 12.04
N ALA A 84 3.16 13.35 12.21
CA ALA A 84 2.68 13.79 13.49
C ALA A 84 2.36 12.59 14.40
N ILE A 85 1.59 11.61 13.89
CA ILE A 85 1.24 10.41 14.67
C ILE A 85 2.48 9.56 15.01
N TYR A 86 3.42 9.43 14.08
CA TYR A 86 4.69 8.74 14.36
C TYR A 86 5.45 9.38 15.53
N ARG A 87 5.47 10.72 15.62
CA ARG A 87 6.16 11.46 16.69
C ARG A 87 5.47 11.32 18.04
N GLU A 88 4.14 11.33 18.04
CA GLU A 88 3.33 11.24 19.25
C GLU A 88 3.22 9.80 19.78
N CYS A 89 3.48 8.79 18.94
CA CYS A 89 3.37 7.39 19.28
C CYS A 89 4.75 6.70 19.22
N PRO A 90 5.56 6.75 20.30
CA PRO A 90 6.88 6.14 20.30
C PRO A 90 6.84 4.64 19.94
N GLY A 91 7.70 4.24 19.01
CA GLY A 91 7.78 2.86 18.52
C GLY A 91 6.81 2.50 17.39
N LEU A 92 5.92 3.42 16.99
CA LEU A 92 5.06 3.21 15.82
C LEU A 92 5.89 3.28 14.53
N ILE A 93 6.05 2.14 13.84
CA ILE A 93 6.74 2.07 12.55
C ILE A 93 5.76 2.27 11.39
N HIS A 94 4.57 1.68 11.52
CA HIS A 94 3.57 1.59 10.47
C HIS A 94 2.66 2.83 10.45
N SER A 95 3.21 3.94 9.95
CA SER A 95 2.48 5.21 9.81
C SER A 95 2.64 5.75 8.39
N TYR A 96 1.53 5.81 7.63
CA TYR A 96 1.53 6.00 6.19
C TYR A 96 0.48 6.98 5.70
N THR A 97 0.73 7.54 4.49
CA THR A 97 -0.28 8.17 3.65
C THR A 97 -0.43 7.33 2.38
N LEU A 98 -1.60 6.76 2.16
CA LEU A 98 -1.97 6.12 0.90
C LEU A 98 -2.45 7.20 -0.08
N GLU A 99 -1.83 7.26 -1.23
CA GLU A 99 -2.22 8.16 -2.32
C GLU A 99 -2.84 7.34 -3.45
N CYS A 100 -4.04 7.71 -3.86
CA CYS A 100 -4.69 7.12 -5.03
C CYS A 100 -5.00 8.20 -6.06
N ASN A 101 -4.62 7.98 -7.33
CA ASN A 101 -5.02 8.88 -8.39
C ASN A 101 -6.54 8.88 -8.59
N TYR A 102 -7.14 10.04 -8.91
CA TYR A 102 -8.58 10.13 -9.15
C TYR A 102 -9.06 9.36 -10.38
N ALA A 103 -8.18 9.17 -11.36
CA ALA A 103 -8.59 8.76 -12.70
C ALA A 103 -7.96 7.47 -13.20
N CYS A 104 -6.67 7.24 -12.95
CA CYS A 104 -5.96 6.16 -13.64
C CYS A 104 -4.77 5.56 -12.90
N GLY A 105 -4.47 4.31 -13.26
CA GLY A 105 -3.25 3.58 -12.91
C GLY A 105 -2.36 3.32 -14.13
N VAL A 106 -1.12 2.93 -13.89
CA VAL A 106 -0.11 2.63 -14.92
C VAL A 106 0.58 1.28 -14.71
N VAL A 107 0.44 0.70 -13.53
CA VAL A 107 1.09 -0.57 -13.17
C VAL A 107 0.02 -1.59 -12.85
N LEU A 108 0.21 -2.79 -13.40
CA LEU A 108 -0.53 -3.98 -13.01
C LEU A 108 0.48 -4.98 -12.44
N ASN A 109 0.33 -5.32 -11.16
CA ASN A 109 1.17 -6.30 -10.50
C ASN A 109 0.85 -7.71 -11.02
N GLN A 110 1.81 -8.62 -10.91
CA GLN A 110 1.52 -10.05 -10.93
C GLN A 110 1.11 -10.47 -9.52
N ILE A 111 0.03 -11.21 -9.43
CA ILE A 111 -0.49 -11.68 -8.15
C ILE A 111 -0.36 -13.20 -8.12
N GLU A 112 0.40 -13.70 -7.16
CA GLU A 112 0.55 -15.13 -6.91
C GLU A 112 -0.75 -15.74 -6.36
N GLU A 113 -0.96 -17.03 -6.58
CA GLU A 113 -2.07 -17.75 -5.99
C GLU A 113 -2.01 -17.70 -4.45
N ARG A 114 -3.17 -17.70 -3.83
CA ARG A 114 -3.27 -17.80 -2.37
C ARG A 114 -2.97 -19.21 -1.92
N TYR A 115 -2.43 -19.37 -0.72
CA TYR A 115 -2.16 -20.67 -0.12
C TYR A 115 -3.09 -20.90 1.08
N ASP A 116 -3.90 -21.97 1.02
CA ASP A 116 -4.74 -22.41 2.14
C ASP A 116 -3.86 -23.19 3.13
N ILE A 117 -3.55 -22.59 4.27
CA ILE A 117 -2.68 -23.16 5.29
C ILE A 117 -3.29 -24.44 5.88
N GLU A 118 -4.60 -24.48 6.09
CA GLU A 118 -5.28 -25.64 6.66
C GLU A 118 -5.31 -26.81 5.69
N LYS A 119 -5.66 -26.55 4.43
CA LYS A 119 -5.76 -27.57 3.39
C LYS A 119 -4.44 -27.86 2.68
N LYS A 120 -3.38 -27.11 2.99
CA LYS A 120 -2.04 -27.23 2.40
C LYS A 120 -2.06 -27.27 0.85
N LYS A 121 -2.79 -26.35 0.24
CA LYS A 121 -2.92 -26.25 -1.22
C LYS A 121 -3.07 -24.82 -1.71
N HIS A 122 -2.65 -24.56 -2.94
CA HIS A 122 -2.95 -23.33 -3.63
C HIS A 122 -4.44 -23.20 -3.96
N ILE A 123 -4.96 -22.00 -3.84
CA ILE A 123 -6.34 -21.64 -4.16
C ILE A 123 -6.30 -20.57 -5.24
N ALA A 124 -6.90 -20.86 -6.39
CA ALA A 124 -7.14 -19.85 -7.41
C ALA A 124 -8.00 -18.70 -6.83
N ASP A 125 -7.70 -17.49 -7.20
CA ASP A 125 -8.59 -16.38 -6.91
C ASP A 125 -9.92 -16.58 -7.63
N THR A 126 -11.00 -16.23 -6.95
CA THR A 126 -12.32 -16.21 -7.61
C THR A 126 -12.29 -15.18 -8.72
N GLU A 127 -12.89 -15.50 -9.86
CA GLU A 127 -12.91 -14.68 -11.10
C GLU A 127 -13.24 -13.19 -10.87
N ALA A 128 -13.96 -12.86 -9.80
CA ALA A 128 -14.34 -11.48 -9.48
C ALA A 128 -13.14 -10.56 -9.16
N VAL A 129 -11.98 -11.09 -8.76
CA VAL A 129 -10.78 -10.31 -8.39
C VAL A 129 -9.86 -10.11 -9.61
N LEU A 130 -9.92 -11.06 -10.57
CA LEU A 130 -8.99 -11.12 -11.70
C LEU A 130 -9.70 -11.10 -13.06
N ASP A 131 -11.01 -10.78 -13.12
CA ASP A 131 -11.70 -10.71 -14.41
C ASP A 131 -11.19 -9.50 -15.23
N PRO A 132 -10.33 -9.76 -16.27
CA PRO A 132 -9.86 -8.68 -17.13
C PRO A 132 -11.00 -8.03 -17.94
N ARG A 133 -12.22 -8.59 -17.93
CA ARG A 133 -13.40 -8.04 -18.58
C ARG A 133 -14.06 -6.94 -17.74
N THR A 134 -13.91 -6.98 -16.40
CA THR A 134 -14.24 -5.88 -15.50
C THR A 134 -13.18 -4.80 -15.53
N TYR A 135 -11.98 -5.16 -15.95
CA TYR A 135 -10.88 -4.32 -16.37
C TYR A 135 -10.98 -4.12 -17.89
N GLN A 136 -11.91 -3.33 -18.38
CA GLN A 136 -11.75 -2.78 -19.73
C GLN A 136 -10.75 -1.63 -19.63
N PRO A 137 -9.47 -1.86 -20.01
CA PRO A 137 -8.57 -0.76 -20.20
C PRO A 137 -9.14 0.05 -21.36
N TYR A 138 -9.69 1.21 -21.09
CA TYR A 138 -9.70 2.24 -22.11
C TYR A 138 -8.24 2.61 -22.32
N LEU A 139 -7.61 1.91 -23.26
CA LEU A 139 -6.26 2.17 -23.72
C LEU A 139 -6.25 3.57 -24.30
N PHE A 140 -5.78 4.52 -23.55
CA PHE A 140 -5.25 5.73 -24.15
C PHE A 140 -3.90 5.30 -24.73
N GLN A 141 -3.82 5.15 -26.03
CA GLN A 141 -2.59 4.90 -26.76
C GLN A 141 -1.75 6.17 -26.76
N ASP A 142 -0.99 6.37 -25.73
CA ASP A 142 0.33 6.97 -25.85
C ASP A 142 1.27 5.77 -26.05
N GLU A 143 2.07 5.75 -27.10
CA GLU A 143 2.69 4.53 -27.65
C GLU A 143 3.58 3.74 -26.68
N ASP A 144 3.87 4.29 -25.47
CA ASP A 144 4.79 3.71 -24.50
C ASP A 144 4.19 3.44 -23.09
N ILE A 145 2.97 3.86 -22.77
CA ILE A 145 2.40 3.69 -21.41
C ILE A 145 0.96 3.20 -21.48
N VAL A 146 0.75 1.95 -21.10
CA VAL A 146 -0.60 1.41 -20.87
C VAL A 146 -1.20 2.07 -19.63
N GLN A 147 -2.19 2.94 -19.85
CA GLN A 147 -2.96 3.54 -18.76
C GLN A 147 -4.34 2.90 -18.70
N TYR A 148 -4.83 2.67 -17.49
CA TYR A 148 -6.18 2.18 -17.29
C TYR A 148 -6.93 3.06 -16.28
N ARG A 149 -8.23 3.21 -16.52
CA ARG A 149 -9.08 4.06 -15.69
C ARG A 149 -9.39 3.39 -14.36
N PHE A 150 -9.21 4.13 -13.27
CA PHE A 150 -9.68 3.70 -11.96
C PHE A 150 -11.20 3.77 -11.87
N SER A 151 -11.79 2.74 -11.28
CA SER A 151 -13.22 2.60 -11.01
C SER A 151 -13.45 2.38 -9.51
N GLY A 152 -14.71 2.43 -9.09
CA GLY A 152 -15.06 2.08 -7.71
C GLY A 152 -14.59 0.67 -7.32
N THR A 153 -14.63 -0.29 -8.25
CA THR A 153 -14.13 -1.65 -8.04
C THR A 153 -12.63 -1.68 -7.76
N ILE A 154 -11.85 -0.86 -8.48
CA ILE A 154 -10.38 -0.77 -8.25
C ILE A 154 -10.07 -0.14 -6.90
N PHE A 155 -10.76 0.95 -6.53
CA PHE A 155 -10.58 1.54 -5.20
C PHE A 155 -10.97 0.57 -4.08
N HIS A 156 -12.02 -0.21 -4.27
CA HIS A 156 -12.42 -1.26 -3.33
C HIS A 156 -11.34 -2.35 -3.24
N ASP A 157 -10.78 -2.80 -4.36
CA ASP A 157 -9.70 -3.81 -4.38
C ASP A 157 -8.44 -3.31 -3.65
N ILE A 158 -8.03 -2.07 -3.90
CA ILE A 158 -6.91 -1.44 -3.18
C ILE A 158 -7.19 -1.40 -1.66
N GLY A 159 -8.38 -0.97 -1.26
CA GLY A 159 -8.79 -0.93 0.15
C GLY A 159 -8.79 -2.31 0.80
N ARG A 160 -9.29 -3.32 0.09
CA ARG A 160 -9.24 -4.73 0.52
C ARG A 160 -7.79 -5.18 0.71
N ALA A 161 -6.90 -4.88 -0.24
CA ALA A 161 -5.50 -5.25 -0.16
C ALA A 161 -4.79 -4.61 1.05
N CYS A 162 -5.12 -3.36 1.38
CA CYS A 162 -4.62 -2.71 2.60
C CYS A 162 -4.99 -3.49 3.86
N LEU A 163 -6.22 -4.00 3.96
CA LEU A 163 -6.67 -4.79 5.12
C LEU A 163 -6.02 -6.18 5.15
N VAL A 164 -5.94 -6.85 3.99
CA VAL A 164 -5.29 -8.17 3.89
C VAL A 164 -3.81 -8.07 4.25
N ALA A 165 -3.11 -7.03 3.81
CA ALA A 165 -1.71 -6.80 4.14
C ALA A 165 -1.47 -6.68 5.66
N VAL A 166 -2.43 -6.16 6.43
CA VAL A 166 -2.33 -6.16 7.91
C VAL A 166 -2.37 -7.58 8.45
N LEU A 167 -3.27 -8.42 7.94
CA LEU A 167 -3.36 -9.83 8.35
C LEU A 167 -2.08 -10.61 7.99
N ASP A 168 -1.49 -10.33 6.82
CA ASP A 168 -0.21 -10.91 6.42
C ASP A 168 0.92 -10.49 7.37
N MET A 169 0.99 -9.20 7.73
CA MET A 169 2.00 -8.68 8.65
C MET A 169 1.98 -9.34 10.03
N ILE A 170 0.80 -9.68 10.53
CA ILE A 170 0.62 -10.30 11.85
C ILE A 170 0.46 -11.82 11.78
N TYR A 171 0.70 -12.42 10.62
CA TYR A 171 0.56 -13.87 10.38
C TYR A 171 -0.84 -14.43 10.71
N ALA A 172 -1.87 -13.60 10.57
CA ALA A 172 -3.26 -13.96 10.82
C ALA A 172 -4.09 -14.22 9.55
N ASN A 173 -3.46 -14.11 8.38
CA ASN A 173 -4.13 -14.42 7.11
C ASN A 173 -4.20 -15.95 6.93
N PRO A 174 -5.39 -16.56 6.87
CA PRO A 174 -5.53 -17.99 6.65
C PRO A 174 -5.15 -18.42 5.22
N ASN A 175 -5.09 -17.47 4.29
CA ASN A 175 -4.83 -17.72 2.87
C ASN A 175 -3.82 -16.69 2.33
N PRO A 176 -2.56 -16.68 2.85
CA PRO A 176 -1.55 -15.73 2.39
C PRO A 176 -1.12 -16.03 0.96
N ARG A 177 -0.57 -15.00 0.29
CA ARG A 177 0.11 -15.17 -1.01
C ARG A 177 1.61 -15.39 -0.84
N VAL A 178 2.10 -15.22 0.37
CA VAL A 178 3.49 -15.45 0.75
C VAL A 178 3.52 -16.72 1.57
N SER A 179 4.19 -17.74 1.08
CA SER A 179 4.40 -19.03 1.78
C SER A 179 5.76 -19.05 2.46
#